data_fbfc390ee9956472f0c4461bfdb726e0
#
_entry.id   fbfc390ee9956472f0c4461bfdb726e0
#
_cell.length_a   1.000
_cell.length_b   1.000
_cell.length_c   1.000
_cell.angle_alpha   90.00
_cell.angle_beta   90.00
_cell.angle_gamma   90.00
#
_symmetry.space_group_name_H-M   'P 1'
#
loop_
_entity.id
_entity.type
_entity.pdbx_description
1 polymer ?
#
loop_
_entity_poly.entity_id
_entity_poly.type
_entity_poly.pdbx_seq_one_letter_code
_entity_poly.pdbx_strand_id
1 'polypeptide(L)'
;MNDTLKRLTLIRHASADQDSDVRDFERPLSRKGQGEAQDMARRFQERNLVPDLILVSAALRTRETADIFAKTLGVAARLLQADDSLYLADGEHILTAIRGVGPRVRHLMVIGHNPGISAAAISLAPEAVIGDLPTCGTLTMSVSCTTWNLIDRRCVRDTERDSPRKFFDFGS
;
A
#
# COMPACT_ATOMS: atom_id res chain seq x y z
N MET A 1 -3.63 2.32 30.62
CA MET A 1 -3.56 3.28 29.49
C MET A 1 -3.75 2.50 28.22
N ASN A 2 -4.87 2.70 27.52
CA ASN A 2 -5.06 2.10 26.20
C ASN A 2 -4.13 2.79 25.22
N ASP A 3 -2.96 2.23 25.05
CA ASP A 3 -2.04 2.60 23.98
C ASP A 3 -2.71 2.13 22.68
N THR A 4 -3.49 3.02 22.11
CA THR A 4 -4.27 2.69 20.92
C THR A 4 -3.31 2.68 19.73
N LEU A 5 -2.85 1.49 19.39
CA LEU A 5 -1.99 1.27 18.23
C LEU A 5 -2.65 1.83 16.96
N LYS A 6 -1.86 2.54 16.17
CA LYS A 6 -2.20 2.88 14.79
C LYS A 6 -1.82 1.72 13.88
N ARG A 7 -2.31 1.75 12.66
CA ARG A 7 -1.98 0.76 11.63
C ARG A 7 -1.49 1.46 10.38
N LEU A 8 -0.39 0.96 9.83
CA LEU A 8 0.14 1.39 8.54
C LEU A 8 0.17 0.19 7.60
N THR A 9 -0.43 0.34 6.44
CA THR A 9 -0.32 -0.65 5.36
C THR A 9 0.38 -0.03 4.16
N LEU A 10 1.48 -0.63 3.73
CA LEU A 10 2.20 -0.27 2.52
C LEU A 10 1.90 -1.29 1.44
N ILE A 11 1.54 -0.83 0.25
CA ILE A 11 1.17 -1.69 -0.89
C ILE A 11 1.92 -1.24 -2.13
N ARG A 12 2.59 -2.16 -2.81
CA ARG A 12 3.00 -1.95 -4.19
C ARG A 12 1.80 -2.10 -5.11
N HIS A 13 1.63 -1.21 -6.10
CA HIS A 13 0.55 -1.33 -7.08
C HIS A 13 0.48 -2.73 -7.70
N ALA A 14 -0.69 -3.15 -8.13
CA ALA A 14 -0.90 -4.42 -8.82
C ALA A 14 -0.27 -4.41 -10.25
N SER A 15 -0.20 -5.56 -10.88
CA SER A 15 0.46 -5.72 -12.18
C SER A 15 -0.13 -4.78 -13.23
N ALA A 16 0.76 -3.99 -13.86
CA ALA A 16 0.39 -3.05 -14.92
C ALA A 16 0.55 -3.68 -16.30
N ASP A 17 -0.20 -3.14 -17.27
CA ASP A 17 -0.09 -3.52 -18.67
C ASP A 17 1.30 -3.11 -19.21
N GLN A 18 2.01 -4.06 -19.82
CA GLN A 18 3.33 -3.86 -20.39
C GLN A 18 3.28 -3.49 -21.89
N ASP A 19 2.17 -3.84 -22.55
CA ASP A 19 2.03 -3.74 -24.01
C ASP A 19 1.37 -2.42 -24.47
N SER A 20 1.16 -1.48 -23.55
CA SER A 20 0.52 -0.22 -23.89
C SER A 20 1.53 0.77 -24.48
N ASP A 21 1.17 1.44 -25.59
CA ASP A 21 1.93 2.53 -26.21
C ASP A 21 1.80 3.87 -25.46
N VAL A 22 1.16 3.85 -24.29
CA VAL A 22 0.97 5.05 -23.47
C VAL A 22 2.18 5.33 -22.59
N ARG A 23 2.28 6.57 -22.14
CA ARG A 23 3.34 6.97 -21.20
C ARG A 23 3.25 6.18 -19.91
N ASP A 24 4.37 5.95 -19.23
CA ASP A 24 4.44 5.16 -18.00
C ASP A 24 3.39 5.58 -16.95
N PHE A 25 3.22 6.89 -16.76
CA PHE A 25 2.24 7.45 -15.82
C PHE A 25 0.78 7.04 -16.14
N GLU A 26 0.47 6.79 -17.39
CA GLU A 26 -0.86 6.47 -17.91
C GLU A 26 -1.07 4.97 -18.14
N ARG A 27 -0.09 4.12 -17.78
CA ARG A 27 -0.25 2.67 -17.93
C ARG A 27 -1.31 2.13 -16.95
N PRO A 28 -2.35 1.45 -17.47
CA PRO A 28 -3.39 0.86 -16.64
C PRO A 28 -2.94 -0.44 -15.99
N LEU A 29 -3.73 -0.96 -15.07
CA LEU A 29 -3.59 -2.34 -14.61
C LEU A 29 -3.83 -3.31 -15.78
N SER A 30 -3.04 -4.38 -15.80
CA SER A 30 -3.35 -5.53 -16.63
C SER A 30 -4.58 -6.29 -16.07
N ARG A 31 -5.13 -7.20 -16.87
CA ARG A 31 -6.19 -8.10 -16.39
C ARG A 31 -5.74 -8.91 -15.16
N LYS A 32 -4.48 -9.37 -15.16
CA LYS A 32 -3.85 -10.02 -14.02
C LYS A 32 -3.83 -9.09 -12.80
N GLY A 33 -3.41 -7.84 -12.98
CA GLY A 33 -3.34 -6.86 -11.89
C GLY A 33 -4.70 -6.54 -11.28
N GLN A 34 -5.75 -6.46 -12.09
CA GLN A 34 -7.11 -6.30 -11.58
C GLN A 34 -7.52 -7.47 -10.68
N GLY A 35 -7.21 -8.70 -11.08
CA GLY A 35 -7.44 -9.89 -10.26
C GLY A 35 -6.62 -9.92 -8.97
N GLU A 36 -5.35 -9.52 -9.03
CA GLU A 36 -4.48 -9.38 -7.86
C GLU A 36 -5.08 -8.39 -6.83
N ALA A 37 -5.48 -7.21 -7.30
CA ALA A 37 -6.06 -6.18 -6.43
C ALA A 37 -7.39 -6.61 -5.82
N GLN A 38 -8.25 -7.27 -6.59
CA GLN A 38 -9.52 -7.80 -6.10
C GLN A 38 -9.33 -8.89 -5.03
N ASP A 39 -8.41 -9.83 -5.25
CA ASP A 39 -8.11 -10.88 -4.28
C ASP A 39 -7.57 -10.32 -2.97
N MET A 40 -6.59 -9.43 -3.05
CA MET A 40 -6.00 -8.80 -1.87
C MET A 40 -7.01 -7.92 -1.12
N ALA A 41 -7.81 -7.12 -1.82
CA ALA A 41 -8.84 -6.29 -1.20
C ALA A 41 -9.89 -7.14 -0.46
N ARG A 42 -10.29 -8.26 -1.03
CA ARG A 42 -11.21 -9.21 -0.37
C ARG A 42 -10.61 -9.78 0.91
N ARG A 43 -9.32 -10.17 0.92
CA ARG A 43 -8.63 -10.64 2.12
C ARG A 43 -8.60 -9.57 3.22
N PHE A 44 -8.41 -8.31 2.86
CA PHE A 44 -8.51 -7.18 3.79
C PHE A 44 -9.93 -7.03 4.35
N GLN A 45 -10.95 -7.17 3.50
CA GLN A 45 -12.35 -7.14 3.91
C GLN A 45 -12.68 -8.25 4.92
N GLU A 46 -12.29 -9.49 4.64
CA GLU A 46 -12.50 -10.66 5.50
C GLU A 46 -11.87 -10.49 6.90
N ARG A 47 -10.80 -9.70 6.97
CA ARG A 47 -10.06 -9.41 8.21
C ARG A 47 -10.45 -8.08 8.86
N ASN A 48 -11.45 -7.39 8.32
CA ASN A 48 -11.89 -6.06 8.77
C ASN A 48 -10.74 -5.02 8.79
N LEU A 49 -9.83 -5.12 7.85
CA LEU A 49 -8.72 -4.16 7.68
C LEU A 49 -9.15 -3.01 6.78
N VAL A 50 -9.97 -2.11 7.31
CA VAL A 50 -10.50 -0.96 6.57
C VAL A 50 -9.69 0.29 6.93
N PRO A 51 -9.04 0.95 5.94
CA PRO A 51 -8.29 2.18 6.22
C PRO A 51 -9.21 3.38 6.43
N ASP A 52 -8.73 4.34 7.25
CA ASP A 52 -9.36 5.65 7.42
C ASP A 52 -8.94 6.63 6.32
N LEU A 53 -7.77 6.37 5.71
CA LEU A 53 -7.20 7.18 4.65
C LEU A 53 -6.37 6.29 3.73
N ILE A 54 -6.51 6.48 2.42
CA ILE A 54 -5.65 5.90 1.40
C ILE A 54 -4.87 7.02 0.72
N LEU A 55 -3.54 7.03 0.89
CA LEU A 55 -2.64 7.85 0.08
C LEU A 55 -2.17 7.03 -1.11
N VAL A 56 -2.24 7.59 -2.29
CA VAL A 56 -1.90 6.87 -3.51
C VAL A 56 -1.15 7.76 -4.49
N SER A 57 -0.12 7.21 -5.15
CA SER A 57 0.51 7.86 -6.28
C SER A 57 -0.52 8.15 -7.38
N ALA A 58 -0.41 9.30 -8.02
CA ALA A 58 -1.35 9.73 -9.06
C ALA A 58 -1.24 8.94 -10.38
N ALA A 59 -0.25 8.07 -10.56
CA ALA A 59 -0.16 7.20 -11.73
C ALA A 59 -1.40 6.30 -11.86
N LEU A 60 -1.82 6.00 -13.09
CA LEU A 60 -3.08 5.30 -13.32
C LEU A 60 -3.13 3.92 -12.63
N ARG A 61 -2.07 3.11 -12.75
CA ARG A 61 -2.01 1.77 -12.13
C ARG A 61 -2.13 1.77 -10.61
N THR A 62 -1.60 2.79 -9.95
CA THR A 62 -1.74 2.96 -8.50
C THR A 62 -3.15 3.40 -8.13
N ARG A 63 -3.73 4.35 -8.86
CA ARG A 63 -5.12 4.79 -8.64
C ARG A 63 -6.13 3.67 -8.87
N GLU A 64 -5.96 2.88 -9.93
CA GLU A 64 -6.83 1.72 -10.20
C GLU A 64 -6.71 0.66 -9.09
N THR A 65 -5.49 0.40 -8.58
CA THR A 65 -5.31 -0.46 -7.41
C THR A 65 -6.08 0.07 -6.20
N ALA A 66 -5.93 1.38 -5.90
CA ALA A 66 -6.61 2.03 -4.79
C ALA A 66 -8.14 2.02 -4.94
N ASP A 67 -8.65 2.26 -6.14
CA ASP A 67 -10.09 2.24 -6.43
C ASP A 67 -10.71 0.86 -6.15
N ILE A 68 -10.02 -0.21 -6.52
CA ILE A 68 -10.47 -1.59 -6.24
C ILE A 68 -10.50 -1.83 -4.72
N PHE A 69 -9.46 -1.46 -3.99
CA PHE A 69 -9.44 -1.55 -2.53
C PHE A 69 -10.55 -0.72 -1.89
N ALA A 70 -10.68 0.54 -2.26
CA ALA A 70 -11.69 1.44 -1.71
C ALA A 70 -13.11 0.93 -1.94
N LYS A 71 -13.42 0.48 -3.15
CA LYS A 71 -14.72 -0.07 -3.50
C LYS A 71 -15.03 -1.34 -2.70
N THR A 72 -14.10 -2.27 -2.61
CA THR A 72 -14.28 -3.53 -1.89
C THR A 72 -14.43 -3.33 -0.39
N LEU A 73 -13.67 -2.39 0.19
CA LEU A 73 -13.66 -2.11 1.63
C LEU A 73 -14.71 -1.08 2.06
N GLY A 74 -15.46 -0.49 1.12
CA GLY A 74 -16.44 0.53 1.43
C GLY A 74 -15.84 1.87 1.87
N VAL A 75 -14.64 2.21 1.42
CA VAL A 75 -13.97 3.48 1.72
C VAL A 75 -14.53 4.57 0.83
N ALA A 76 -14.98 5.67 1.43
CA ALA A 76 -15.54 6.80 0.68
C ALA A 76 -14.47 7.46 -0.21
N ALA A 77 -14.86 7.92 -1.40
CA ALA A 77 -13.95 8.52 -2.39
C ALA A 77 -13.14 9.71 -1.82
N ARG A 78 -13.70 10.51 -0.92
CA ARG A 78 -13.01 11.62 -0.25
C ARG A 78 -11.83 11.20 0.63
N LEU A 79 -11.77 9.92 1.03
CA LEU A 79 -10.70 9.33 1.84
C LEU A 79 -9.60 8.68 1.00
N LEU A 80 -9.72 8.77 -0.32
CA LEU A 80 -8.72 8.32 -1.27
C LEU A 80 -8.04 9.56 -1.85
N GLN A 81 -6.80 9.82 -1.44
CA GLN A 81 -6.04 11.02 -1.80
C GLN A 81 -4.90 10.67 -2.74
N ALA A 82 -5.02 11.10 -4.00
CA ALA A 82 -3.95 10.98 -4.97
C ALA A 82 -2.92 12.10 -4.77
N ASP A 83 -1.64 11.76 -4.82
CA ASP A 83 -0.51 12.67 -4.65
C ASP A 83 0.49 12.47 -5.79
N ASP A 84 0.67 13.50 -6.61
CA ASP A 84 1.62 13.50 -7.73
C ASP A 84 3.06 13.27 -7.25
N SER A 85 3.39 13.76 -6.06
CA SER A 85 4.74 13.63 -5.49
C SER A 85 5.12 12.19 -5.12
N LEU A 86 4.15 11.29 -5.01
CA LEU A 86 4.38 9.87 -4.75
C LEU A 86 4.71 9.07 -6.03
N TYR A 87 4.55 9.66 -7.20
CA TYR A 87 4.93 9.00 -8.44
C TYR A 87 6.43 8.77 -8.50
N LEU A 88 6.84 7.51 -8.53
CA LEU A 88 8.24 7.06 -8.49
C LEU A 88 9.06 7.68 -7.33
N ALA A 89 8.40 8.02 -6.23
CA ALA A 89 9.03 8.54 -5.03
C ALA A 89 9.98 7.53 -4.40
N ASP A 90 11.07 8.01 -3.80
CA ASP A 90 11.95 7.17 -2.98
C ASP A 90 11.32 6.87 -1.60
N GLY A 91 11.98 5.99 -0.84
CA GLY A 91 11.46 5.58 0.46
C GLY A 91 11.34 6.73 1.47
N GLU A 92 12.29 7.66 1.48
CA GLU A 92 12.27 8.78 2.42
C GLU A 92 11.17 9.79 2.08
N HIS A 93 10.90 9.99 0.81
CA HIS A 93 9.78 10.84 0.37
C HIS A 93 8.43 10.23 0.79
N ILE A 94 8.27 8.91 0.66
CA ILE A 94 7.08 8.19 1.14
C ILE A 94 6.93 8.33 2.65
N LEU A 95 8.00 8.16 3.42
CA LEU A 95 7.97 8.37 4.88
C LEU A 95 7.61 9.81 5.25
N THR A 96 8.08 10.79 4.50
CA THR A 96 7.73 12.20 4.69
C THR A 96 6.23 12.42 4.46
N ALA A 97 5.65 11.84 3.43
CA ALA A 97 4.21 11.90 3.19
C ALA A 97 3.40 11.27 4.34
N ILE A 98 3.85 10.12 4.85
CA ILE A 98 3.24 9.46 6.01
C ILE A 98 3.30 10.36 7.25
N ARG A 99 4.43 10.98 7.52
CA ARG A 99 4.63 11.90 8.67
C ARG A 99 3.72 13.13 8.61
N GLY A 100 3.29 13.52 7.42
CA GLY A 100 2.36 14.64 7.21
C GLY A 100 0.89 14.32 7.46
N VAL A 101 0.55 13.06 7.72
CA VAL A 101 -0.84 12.64 7.93
C VAL A 101 -1.37 13.09 9.28
N GLY A 102 -2.62 13.55 9.31
CA GLY A 102 -3.28 14.03 10.53
C GLY A 102 -3.43 12.94 11.61
N PRO A 103 -3.39 13.33 12.90
CA PRO A 103 -3.35 12.38 14.02
C PRO A 103 -4.63 11.55 14.18
N ARG A 104 -5.74 11.99 13.61
CA ARG A 104 -7.03 11.26 13.67
C ARG A 104 -7.08 10.00 12.81
N VAL A 105 -6.21 9.92 11.80
CA VAL A 105 -6.08 8.72 10.98
C VAL A 105 -5.47 7.61 11.83
N ARG A 106 -6.18 6.51 11.99
CA ARG A 106 -5.76 5.36 12.78
C ARG A 106 -5.22 4.23 11.92
N HIS A 107 -5.81 4.00 10.77
CA HIS A 107 -5.31 3.09 9.77
C HIS A 107 -5.04 3.85 8.47
N LEU A 108 -3.76 4.01 8.16
CA LEU A 108 -3.28 4.62 6.93
C LEU A 108 -2.85 3.52 5.95
N MET A 109 -3.35 3.59 4.73
CA MET A 109 -2.90 2.75 3.61
C MET A 109 -2.16 3.64 2.60
N VAL A 110 -1.00 3.21 2.16
CA VAL A 110 -0.19 3.90 1.14
C VAL A 110 0.07 2.94 -0.02
N ILE A 111 -0.30 3.37 -1.22
CA ILE A 111 -0.10 2.59 -2.45
C ILE A 111 0.89 3.33 -3.35
N GLY A 112 1.99 2.68 -3.64
CA GLY A 112 3.08 3.28 -4.38
C GLY A 112 3.82 2.31 -5.30
N HIS A 113 5.04 2.68 -5.63
CA HIS A 113 5.90 2.02 -6.61
C HIS A 113 7.19 1.50 -5.98
N ASN A 114 7.73 0.43 -6.54
CA ASN A 114 9.11 0.05 -6.26
C ASN A 114 10.08 0.95 -7.07
N PRO A 115 11.29 1.19 -6.57
CA PRO A 115 11.83 0.65 -5.30
C PRO A 115 11.36 1.39 -4.04
N GLY A 116 10.73 2.55 -4.17
CA GLY A 116 10.43 3.45 -3.05
C GLY A 116 9.54 2.81 -1.97
N ILE A 117 8.46 2.13 -2.35
CA ILE A 117 7.55 1.53 -1.36
C ILE A 117 8.23 0.39 -0.56
N SER A 118 9.07 -0.40 -1.22
CA SER A 118 9.86 -1.44 -0.55
C SER A 118 10.95 -0.84 0.34
N ALA A 119 11.59 0.26 -0.09
CA ALA A 119 12.57 0.97 0.72
C ALA A 119 11.94 1.56 1.99
N ALA A 120 10.76 2.14 1.90
CA ALA A 120 10.00 2.62 3.07
C ALA A 120 9.65 1.46 4.02
N ALA A 121 9.20 0.34 3.48
CA ALA A 121 8.89 -0.87 4.26
C ALA A 121 10.13 -1.39 4.99
N ILE A 122 11.27 -1.51 4.32
CA ILE A 122 12.55 -1.96 4.90
C ILE A 122 13.02 -0.99 5.99
N SER A 123 12.88 0.32 5.78
CA SER A 123 13.26 1.33 6.77
C SER A 123 12.49 1.19 8.09
N LEU A 124 11.22 0.85 8.02
CA LEU A 124 10.36 0.69 9.20
C LEU A 124 10.42 -0.71 9.81
N ALA A 125 10.56 -1.74 9.00
CA ALA A 125 10.51 -3.14 9.43
C ALA A 125 11.52 -4.00 8.64
N PRO A 126 12.83 -3.81 8.84
CA PRO A 126 13.87 -4.48 8.05
C PRO A 126 13.83 -6.00 8.18
N GLU A 127 13.35 -6.51 9.30
CA GLU A 127 13.27 -7.97 9.55
C GLU A 127 12.04 -8.61 8.89
N ALA A 128 11.03 -7.81 8.56
CA ALA A 128 9.79 -8.29 7.93
C ALA A 128 9.89 -8.33 6.40
N VAL A 129 10.82 -7.61 5.80
CA VAL A 129 10.91 -7.46 4.33
C VAL A 129 12.23 -8.00 3.83
N ILE A 130 12.19 -9.15 3.16
CA ILE A 130 13.33 -9.71 2.46
C ILE A 130 13.12 -9.45 0.97
N GLY A 131 13.97 -8.62 0.39
CA GLY A 131 13.85 -8.18 -1.00
C GLY A 131 12.69 -7.20 -1.21
N ASP A 132 12.26 -7.06 -2.45
CA ASP A 132 11.18 -6.15 -2.82
C ASP A 132 9.79 -6.74 -2.56
N LEU A 133 8.83 -5.86 -2.28
CA LEU A 133 7.42 -6.24 -2.31
C LEU A 133 7.03 -6.64 -3.75
N PRO A 134 6.38 -7.79 -3.95
CA PRO A 134 5.85 -8.15 -5.27
C PRO A 134 4.68 -7.23 -5.65
N THR A 135 4.23 -7.29 -6.90
CA THR A 135 3.03 -6.55 -7.32
C THR A 135 1.84 -6.91 -6.44
N CYS A 136 1.11 -5.90 -6.00
CA CYS A 136 0.03 -5.98 -5.00
C CYS A 136 0.45 -6.64 -3.67
N GLY A 137 1.76 -6.76 -3.41
CA GLY A 137 2.30 -7.19 -2.12
C GLY A 137 2.06 -6.12 -1.07
N THR A 138 1.75 -6.56 0.14
CA THR A 138 1.40 -5.70 1.26
C THR A 138 2.29 -5.96 2.47
N LEU A 139 2.59 -4.90 3.21
CA LEU A 139 3.11 -4.96 4.57
C LEU A 139 2.19 -4.16 5.47
N THR A 140 1.54 -4.81 6.41
CA THR A 140 0.71 -4.17 7.43
C THR A 140 1.45 -4.17 8.76
N MET A 141 1.52 -3.02 9.41
CA MET A 141 2.25 -2.81 10.66
C MET A 141 1.32 -2.21 11.71
N SER A 142 1.41 -2.71 12.95
CA SER A 142 0.90 -2.01 14.12
C SER A 142 1.98 -1.09 14.66
N VAL A 143 1.65 0.17 14.87
CA VAL A 143 2.62 1.18 15.32
C VAL A 143 2.12 1.90 16.57
N SER A 144 3.01 2.12 17.53
CA SER A 144 2.71 2.72 18.84
C SER A 144 2.91 4.24 18.90
N CYS A 145 3.23 4.89 17.76
CA CYS A 145 3.34 6.35 17.75
C CYS A 145 1.97 7.01 17.93
N THR A 146 1.92 8.08 18.75
CA THR A 146 0.69 8.85 18.98
C THR A 146 0.28 9.67 17.77
N THR A 147 1.26 10.14 17.01
CA THR A 147 1.09 10.95 15.80
C THR A 147 2.00 10.42 14.70
N TRP A 148 1.60 10.56 13.45
CA TRP A 148 2.33 10.04 12.31
C TRP A 148 3.71 10.69 12.10
N ASN A 149 3.90 11.94 12.54
CA ASN A 149 5.19 12.62 12.41
C ASN A 149 6.32 11.99 13.25
N LEU A 150 5.98 11.14 14.22
CA LEU A 150 6.92 10.42 15.07
C LEU A 150 7.24 9.01 14.58
N ILE A 151 6.67 8.60 13.45
CA ILE A 151 6.85 7.23 12.99
C ILE A 151 8.31 6.93 12.64
N ASP A 152 8.82 5.87 13.25
CA ASP A 152 10.09 5.24 12.93
C ASP A 152 10.03 3.73 13.27
N ARG A 153 11.11 3.00 12.99
CA ARG A 153 11.16 1.55 13.25
C ARG A 153 10.93 1.17 14.71
N ARG A 154 11.25 2.05 15.66
CA ARG A 154 11.06 1.82 17.11
C ARG A 154 9.59 1.83 17.51
N CYS A 155 8.74 2.44 16.69
CA CYS A 155 7.29 2.45 16.88
C CYS A 155 6.61 1.14 16.42
N VAL A 156 7.26 0.36 15.56
CA VAL A 156 6.68 -0.86 14.98
C VAL A 156 6.60 -1.94 16.06
N ARG A 157 5.43 -2.52 16.25
CA ARG A 157 5.14 -3.55 17.28
C ARG A 157 4.88 -4.91 16.66
N ASP A 158 4.20 -4.94 15.53
CA ASP A 158 3.83 -6.14 14.84
C ASP A 158 3.79 -5.91 13.35
N THR A 159 4.07 -6.94 12.58
CA THR A 159 4.12 -6.88 11.11
C THR A 159 3.47 -8.10 10.50
N GLU A 160 2.77 -7.90 9.40
CA GLU A 160 2.19 -8.95 8.61
C GLU A 160 2.38 -8.67 7.12
N ARG A 161 2.94 -9.65 6.42
CA ARG A 161 3.09 -9.61 4.95
C ARG A 161 2.05 -10.48 4.30
N ASP A 162 1.54 -10.01 3.17
CA ASP A 162 0.72 -10.80 2.27
C ASP A 162 1.01 -10.44 0.81
N SER A 163 0.68 -11.32 -0.09
CA SER A 163 0.81 -11.10 -1.53
C SER A 163 -0.18 -11.97 -2.29
N PRO A 164 -0.53 -11.60 -3.54
CA PRO A 164 -1.37 -12.43 -4.38
C PRO A 164 -0.81 -13.83 -4.49
N ARG A 165 -1.68 -14.84 -4.46
CA ARG A 165 -1.26 -16.23 -4.66
C ARG A 165 -0.66 -16.36 -6.05
N LYS A 166 0.55 -16.86 -6.13
CA LYS A 166 1.09 -17.36 -7.39
C LYS A 166 0.29 -18.62 -7.70
N PHE A 167 -0.59 -18.57 -8.68
CA PHE A 167 -1.06 -19.78 -9.29
C PHE A 167 0.17 -20.41 -9.96
N PHE A 168 0.66 -21.50 -9.41
CA PHE A 168 1.54 -22.36 -10.16
C PHE A 168 0.68 -22.93 -11.28
N ASP A 169 0.93 -22.48 -12.50
CA ASP A 169 0.49 -23.19 -13.68
C ASP A 169 1.16 -24.57 -13.61
N PHE A 170 0.42 -25.57 -13.18
CA PHE A 170 0.76 -26.95 -13.46
C PHE A 170 0.46 -27.12 -14.94
N GLY A 171 1.34 -26.57 -15.79
CA GLY A 171 1.33 -26.79 -17.22
C GLY A 171 1.45 -28.27 -17.47
N SER A 172 0.45 -28.80 -18.07
CA SER A 172 0.34 -30.13 -18.68
C SER A 172 1.57 -30.54 -19.48
#